data_792a20baeff570259c275adf4e949ff4
#
_entry.id   792a20baeff570259c275adf4e949ff4
#
_cell.length_a   1.000
_cell.length_b   1.000
_cell.length_c   1.000
_cell.angle_alpha   90.00
_cell.angle_beta   90.00
_cell.angle_gamma   90.00
#
_symmetry.space_group_name_H-M   'P 1'
#
loop_
_entity.id
_entity.type
_entity.pdbx_description
1 polymer ?
#
loop_
_entity_poly.entity_id
_entity_poly.type
_entity_poly.pdbx_seq_one_letter_code
_entity_poly.pdbx_strand_id
1 'polypeptide(L)'
;ALAALVLTASACSSKSESEATTAQATQTEKPKVKLAKVSVRPVDQVAEYTATVKADVVNKIAPSTPVRIKKILVEVGDQVKKGQKLVEMDDVNSTSLKYDLDNMETEFKRLDELYKVGGVSKSNWDAMRTNLDKLRRSYANMIENTQLVSPINGIVTARNYDNGDLYGGANPVLVVEQISP
;
A
#
# COMPACT_ATOMS: atom_id res chain seq x y z
N ALA A 1 51.12 22.95 -32.93
CA ALA A 1 52.02 23.05 -34.08
C ALA A 1 51.25 22.59 -35.33
N LEU A 2 50.98 23.58 -36.12
CA LEU A 2 51.24 23.74 -37.57
C LEU A 2 50.58 22.72 -38.51
N ALA A 3 49.63 23.17 -39.30
CA ALA A 3 49.69 23.82 -40.64
C ALA A 3 49.79 22.75 -41.73
N ALA A 4 49.06 22.71 -42.83
CA ALA A 4 48.79 23.57 -43.91
C ALA A 4 47.80 22.84 -44.84
N LEU A 5 46.75 23.34 -45.32
CA LEU A 5 46.47 24.21 -46.46
C LEU A 5 47.16 23.78 -47.78
N VAL A 6 46.38 23.19 -48.69
CA VAL A 6 46.62 23.38 -50.18
C VAL A 6 45.27 23.36 -50.92
N LEU A 7 44.93 24.52 -51.43
CA LEU A 7 44.03 24.75 -52.57
C LEU A 7 44.71 24.35 -53.89
N THR A 8 43.94 23.74 -54.86
CA THR A 8 44.21 23.97 -56.27
C THR A 8 42.89 23.98 -57.05
N ALA A 9 42.65 25.14 -57.61
CA ALA A 9 41.70 25.39 -58.69
C ALA A 9 42.39 25.25 -60.01
N SER A 10 41.68 24.78 -61.01
CA SER A 10 41.91 25.12 -62.42
C SER A 10 40.70 24.65 -63.25
N ALA A 11 39.90 25.47 -63.72
CA ALA A 11 39.80 26.37 -64.80
C ALA A 11 39.77 25.69 -66.20
N CYS A 12 38.58 25.88 -66.78
CA CYS A 12 38.27 26.14 -68.24
C CYS A 12 39.05 25.47 -69.37
N SER A 13 38.31 24.85 -70.27
CA SER A 13 38.38 25.32 -71.64
C SER A 13 37.19 24.81 -72.47
N SER A 14 36.57 25.74 -73.12
CA SER A 14 35.59 25.64 -74.22
C SER A 14 36.20 25.10 -75.51
N LYS A 15 35.49 24.24 -76.25
CA LYS A 15 35.52 24.26 -77.70
C LYS A 15 34.22 23.73 -78.24
N SER A 16 33.53 24.57 -78.93
CA SER A 16 32.46 24.30 -79.88
C SER A 16 32.95 23.57 -81.12
N GLU A 17 32.24 22.55 -81.54
CA GLU A 17 32.14 22.26 -82.97
C GLU A 17 30.81 21.53 -83.22
N SER A 18 30.11 22.10 -84.16
CA SER A 18 28.87 21.68 -84.79
C SER A 18 29.12 20.46 -85.66
N GLU A 19 28.25 19.49 -85.60
CA GLU A 19 27.69 18.92 -86.83
C GLU A 19 26.61 17.85 -86.58
N ALA A 20 25.56 18.08 -87.31
CA ALA A 20 24.68 17.15 -88.04
C ALA A 20 23.99 15.98 -87.35
N THR A 21 22.75 16.25 -87.11
CA THR A 21 21.57 15.43 -87.47
C THR A 21 21.76 13.93 -87.67
N THR A 22 21.28 13.15 -86.70
CA THR A 22 20.55 11.91 -86.96
C THR A 22 19.47 11.76 -85.95
N ALA A 23 18.22 11.88 -86.37
CA ALA A 23 17.05 11.61 -85.54
C ALA A 23 17.00 10.13 -85.22
N GLN A 24 17.47 9.79 -84.04
CA GLN A 24 17.18 8.49 -83.43
C GLN A 24 15.90 8.60 -82.65
N ALA A 25 14.90 7.95 -83.17
CA ALA A 25 13.64 7.77 -82.50
C ALA A 25 13.90 7.13 -81.12
N THR A 26 13.81 7.95 -80.06
CA THR A 26 13.84 7.48 -78.73
C THR A 26 12.58 6.63 -78.51
N GLN A 27 12.75 5.32 -78.54
CA GLN A 27 11.72 4.41 -78.06
C GLN A 27 11.55 4.69 -76.59
N THR A 28 10.46 5.38 -76.24
CA THR A 28 10.05 5.53 -74.89
C THR A 28 9.62 4.14 -74.34
N GLU A 29 10.55 3.48 -73.66
CA GLU A 29 10.22 2.23 -72.99
C GLU A 29 9.11 2.55 -71.98
N LYS A 30 7.95 1.96 -72.21
CA LYS A 30 6.82 2.04 -71.25
C LYS A 30 7.25 1.43 -69.94
N PRO A 31 7.12 2.17 -68.84
CA PRO A 31 7.52 1.64 -67.52
C PRO A 31 6.74 0.33 -67.22
N LYS A 32 7.50 -0.72 -66.94
CA LYS A 32 6.92 -2.00 -66.49
C LYS A 32 6.38 -1.86 -65.12
N VAL A 33 5.07 -1.85 -64.96
CA VAL A 33 4.39 -1.84 -63.66
C VAL A 33 4.04 -3.26 -63.29
N LYS A 34 4.30 -3.62 -61.99
CA LYS A 34 3.83 -4.86 -61.39
C LYS A 34 2.47 -4.62 -60.77
N LEU A 35 1.48 -5.33 -61.24
CA LEU A 35 0.17 -5.32 -60.66
C LEU A 35 0.13 -6.38 -59.52
N ALA A 36 -0.22 -5.96 -58.32
CA ALA A 36 -0.49 -6.88 -57.24
C ALA A 36 -2.01 -6.90 -56.96
N LYS A 37 -2.55 -8.09 -56.79
CA LYS A 37 -3.95 -8.24 -56.43
C LYS A 37 -4.12 -7.85 -54.94
N VAL A 38 -4.92 -6.83 -54.70
CA VAL A 38 -5.27 -6.44 -53.32
C VAL A 38 -6.26 -7.48 -52.73
N SER A 39 -5.91 -8.03 -51.60
CA SER A 39 -6.79 -8.88 -50.85
C SER A 39 -7.07 -8.26 -49.50
N VAL A 40 -8.33 -8.25 -49.09
CA VAL A 40 -8.75 -7.83 -47.75
C VAL A 40 -8.66 -9.04 -46.83
N ARG A 41 -7.89 -8.93 -45.77
CA ARG A 41 -7.83 -9.94 -44.69
C ARG A 41 -8.04 -9.27 -43.37
N PRO A 42 -8.72 -9.93 -42.38
CA PRO A 42 -8.77 -9.43 -41.04
C PRO A 42 -7.36 -9.41 -40.45
N VAL A 43 -6.99 -8.31 -39.83
CA VAL A 43 -5.74 -8.17 -39.08
C VAL A 43 -6.12 -7.90 -37.65
N ASP A 44 -5.75 -8.82 -36.75
CA ASP A 44 -5.93 -8.64 -35.33
C ASP A 44 -4.96 -7.56 -34.84
N GLN A 45 -5.52 -6.48 -34.34
CA GLN A 45 -4.72 -5.44 -33.69
C GLN A 45 -4.65 -5.75 -32.18
N VAL A 46 -3.52 -6.30 -31.74
CA VAL A 46 -3.26 -6.56 -30.33
C VAL A 46 -2.56 -5.36 -29.72
N ALA A 47 -3.11 -4.81 -28.65
CA ALA A 47 -2.50 -3.78 -27.84
C ALA A 47 -2.21 -4.34 -26.44
N GLU A 48 -0.95 -4.30 -26.02
CA GLU A 48 -0.54 -4.70 -24.68
C GLU A 48 -0.55 -3.50 -23.75
N TYR A 49 -1.20 -3.65 -22.59
CA TYR A 49 -1.25 -2.63 -21.56
C TYR A 49 -0.68 -3.17 -20.27
N THR A 50 0.18 -2.40 -19.64
CA THR A 50 0.63 -2.68 -18.27
C THR A 50 -0.38 -2.13 -17.30
N ALA A 51 -0.92 -2.98 -16.42
CA ALA A 51 -1.84 -2.58 -15.37
C ALA A 51 -1.27 -2.99 -14.01
N THR A 52 -1.40 -2.10 -13.03
CA THR A 52 -1.08 -2.41 -11.64
C THR A 52 -2.37 -2.60 -10.86
N VAL A 53 -2.59 -3.80 -10.35
CA VAL A 53 -3.72 -4.10 -9.47
C VAL A 53 -3.36 -3.65 -8.05
N LYS A 54 -4.24 -2.87 -7.43
CA LYS A 54 -4.13 -2.46 -6.03
C LYS A 54 -5.34 -2.96 -5.26
N ALA A 55 -5.13 -3.29 -3.98
CA ALA A 55 -6.23 -3.61 -3.09
C ALA A 55 -7.14 -2.38 -2.88
N ASP A 56 -8.45 -2.61 -2.77
CA ASP A 56 -9.44 -1.55 -2.50
C ASP A 56 -9.24 -0.95 -1.10
N VAL A 57 -9.04 -1.81 -0.10
CA VAL A 57 -8.81 -1.40 1.28
C VAL A 57 -7.51 -1.99 1.79
N VAL A 58 -6.63 -1.11 2.30
CA VAL A 58 -5.36 -1.48 2.93
C VAL A 58 -5.37 -1.02 4.38
N ASN A 59 -5.31 -1.95 5.32
CA ASN A 59 -5.25 -1.66 6.75
C ASN A 59 -3.87 -1.98 7.32
N LYS A 60 -3.29 -0.97 7.94
CA LYS A 60 -2.02 -1.07 8.65
C LYS A 60 -2.28 -1.32 10.12
N ILE A 61 -1.96 -2.51 10.60
CA ILE A 61 -2.21 -2.95 11.97
C ILE A 61 -0.97 -2.65 12.82
N ALA A 62 -1.17 -1.80 13.81
CA ALA A 62 -0.11 -1.38 14.73
C ALA A 62 -0.72 -0.98 16.08
N PRO A 63 -0.02 -1.18 17.22
CA PRO A 63 -0.42 -0.60 18.49
C PRO A 63 -0.16 0.91 18.50
N SER A 64 -0.88 1.66 19.32
CA SER A 64 -0.69 3.11 19.46
C SER A 64 0.49 3.50 20.35
N THR A 65 1.03 2.54 21.11
CA THR A 65 2.16 2.73 22.04
C THR A 65 3.26 1.72 21.76
N PRO A 66 4.53 2.04 22.05
CA PRO A 66 5.62 1.08 21.99
C PRO A 66 5.39 -0.07 23.00
N VAL A 67 5.25 -1.28 22.50
CA VAL A 67 5.03 -2.51 23.30
C VAL A 67 5.78 -3.66 22.66
N ARG A 68 6.24 -4.62 23.49
CA ARG A 68 6.88 -5.84 22.99
C ARG A 68 5.84 -6.79 22.40
N ILE A 69 6.17 -7.38 21.25
CA ILE A 69 5.36 -8.40 20.59
C ILE A 69 5.60 -9.73 21.29
N LYS A 70 4.55 -10.30 21.90
CA LYS A 70 4.61 -11.61 22.54
C LYS A 70 4.50 -12.72 21.51
N LYS A 71 3.49 -12.64 20.64
CA LYS A 71 3.24 -13.64 19.60
C LYS A 71 2.45 -13.07 18.43
N ILE A 72 2.87 -13.40 17.23
CA ILE A 72 2.13 -13.18 16.00
C ILE A 72 1.45 -14.51 15.65
N LEU A 73 0.13 -14.47 15.40
CA LEU A 73 -0.71 -15.65 15.21
C LEU A 73 -1.00 -15.96 13.74
N VAL A 74 -0.53 -15.11 12.83
CA VAL A 74 -0.79 -15.19 11.38
C VAL A 74 0.49 -14.95 10.60
N GLU A 75 0.53 -15.47 9.37
CA GLU A 75 1.63 -15.29 8.45
C GLU A 75 1.19 -14.58 7.17
N VAL A 76 2.18 -14.14 6.37
CA VAL A 76 1.91 -13.52 5.07
C VAL A 76 1.25 -14.53 4.15
N GLY A 77 0.11 -14.14 3.56
CA GLY A 77 -0.73 -15.01 2.73
C GLY A 77 -1.96 -15.58 3.45
N ASP A 78 -2.04 -15.48 4.79
CA ASP A 78 -3.18 -15.99 5.54
C ASP A 78 -4.44 -15.15 5.32
N GLN A 79 -5.57 -15.84 5.17
CA GLN A 79 -6.89 -15.20 5.17
C GLN A 79 -7.36 -14.92 6.60
N VAL A 80 -7.76 -13.70 6.86
CA VAL A 80 -8.21 -13.24 8.17
C VAL A 80 -9.62 -12.67 8.10
N LYS A 81 -10.38 -12.86 9.19
CA LYS A 81 -11.73 -12.33 9.34
C LYS A 81 -11.72 -11.08 10.22
N LYS A 82 -12.69 -10.21 9.99
CA LYS A 82 -12.94 -9.06 10.87
C LYS A 82 -13.11 -9.50 12.34
N GLY A 83 -12.36 -8.90 13.25
CA GLY A 83 -12.34 -9.23 14.67
C GLY A 83 -11.43 -10.40 15.04
N GLN A 84 -10.78 -11.06 14.09
CA GLN A 84 -9.81 -12.12 14.35
C GLN A 84 -8.55 -11.52 15.00
N LYS A 85 -8.09 -12.14 16.11
CA LYS A 85 -6.84 -11.79 16.77
C LYS A 85 -5.66 -12.14 15.87
N LEU A 86 -4.81 -11.15 15.61
CA LEU A 86 -3.64 -11.29 14.73
C LEU A 86 -2.34 -11.30 15.51
N VAL A 87 -2.24 -10.42 16.53
CA VAL A 87 -1.03 -10.26 17.31
C VAL A 87 -1.39 -10.15 18.78
N GLU A 88 -0.58 -10.78 19.62
CA GLU A 88 -0.61 -10.69 21.08
C GLU A 88 0.63 -9.93 21.52
N MET A 89 0.40 -8.81 22.21
CA MET A 89 1.45 -8.00 22.80
C MET A 89 1.70 -8.42 24.25
N ASP A 90 2.77 -7.92 24.84
CA ASP A 90 3.08 -8.12 26.25
C ASP A 90 1.98 -7.48 27.13
N ASP A 91 1.44 -8.26 28.06
CA ASP A 91 0.25 -7.93 28.84
C ASP A 91 0.53 -7.59 30.33
N VAL A 92 1.80 -7.44 30.70
CA VAL A 92 2.20 -7.20 32.11
C VAL A 92 1.44 -6.01 32.71
N ASN A 93 1.37 -4.90 31.98
CA ASN A 93 0.68 -3.68 32.42
C ASN A 93 -0.86 -3.84 32.40
N SER A 94 -1.40 -4.63 31.47
CA SER A 94 -2.84 -4.83 31.36
C SER A 94 -3.39 -5.70 32.49
N THR A 95 -2.61 -6.65 32.96
CA THR A 95 -2.97 -7.49 34.09
C THR A 95 -3.08 -6.70 35.41
N SER A 96 -2.12 -5.81 35.68
CA SER A 96 -2.18 -4.93 36.84
C SER A 96 -3.42 -4.02 36.81
N LEU A 97 -3.64 -3.37 35.66
CA LEU A 97 -4.79 -2.47 35.50
C LEU A 97 -6.13 -3.19 35.61
N LYS A 98 -6.17 -4.48 35.24
CA LYS A 98 -7.36 -5.31 35.43
C LYS A 98 -7.68 -5.53 36.91
N TYR A 99 -6.68 -5.85 37.74
CA TYR A 99 -6.88 -5.99 39.18
C TYR A 99 -7.37 -4.69 39.81
N ASP A 100 -6.83 -3.56 39.43
CA ASP A 100 -7.29 -2.25 39.90
C ASP A 100 -8.75 -2.00 39.50
N LEU A 101 -9.12 -2.37 38.27
CA LEU A 101 -10.50 -2.26 37.78
C LEU A 101 -11.46 -3.16 38.57
N ASP A 102 -11.12 -4.44 38.79
CA ASP A 102 -11.95 -5.41 39.52
C ASP A 102 -12.16 -4.95 40.96
N ASN A 103 -11.13 -4.38 41.62
CA ASN A 103 -11.23 -3.79 42.96
C ASN A 103 -12.18 -2.58 42.98
N MET A 104 -11.97 -1.63 42.02
CA MET A 104 -12.81 -0.44 41.94
C MET A 104 -14.28 -0.78 41.64
N GLU A 105 -14.55 -1.78 40.80
CA GLU A 105 -15.91 -2.28 40.55
C GLU A 105 -16.56 -2.85 41.80
N THR A 106 -15.80 -3.59 42.60
CA THR A 106 -16.28 -4.16 43.84
C THR A 106 -16.60 -3.05 44.86
N GLU A 107 -15.75 -2.06 45.00
CA GLU A 107 -15.97 -0.90 45.86
C GLU A 107 -17.17 -0.07 45.43
N PHE A 108 -17.28 0.19 44.13
CA PHE A 108 -18.42 0.94 43.56
C PHE A 108 -19.73 0.20 43.82
N LYS A 109 -19.78 -1.12 43.68
CA LYS A 109 -20.97 -1.92 43.96
C LYS A 109 -21.41 -1.78 45.40
N ARG A 110 -20.48 -1.82 46.39
CA ARG A 110 -20.78 -1.59 47.80
C ARG A 110 -21.30 -0.18 48.07
N LEU A 111 -20.68 0.82 47.42
CA LEU A 111 -21.08 2.22 47.53
C LEU A 111 -22.47 2.47 46.93
N ASP A 112 -22.80 1.81 45.84
CA ASP A 112 -24.09 1.91 45.13
C ASP A 112 -25.22 1.33 46.02
N GLU A 113 -24.96 0.23 46.72
CA GLU A 113 -25.90 -0.35 47.70
C GLU A 113 -26.13 0.60 48.89
N LEU A 114 -25.08 1.24 49.40
CA LEU A 114 -25.21 2.24 50.47
C LEU A 114 -25.93 3.49 50.00
N TYR A 115 -25.71 3.91 48.75
CA TYR A 115 -26.41 5.08 48.18
C TYR A 115 -27.91 4.83 48.05
N LYS A 116 -28.34 3.64 47.66
CA LYS A 116 -29.78 3.26 47.57
C LYS A 116 -30.53 3.36 48.91
N VAL A 117 -29.84 3.17 50.01
CA VAL A 117 -30.42 3.29 51.37
C VAL A 117 -30.12 4.63 52.05
N GLY A 118 -29.56 5.60 51.30
CA GLY A 118 -29.24 6.94 51.82
C GLY A 118 -27.99 7.01 52.69
N GLY A 119 -27.16 5.98 52.73
CA GLY A 119 -25.95 5.88 53.57
C GLY A 119 -24.76 6.70 53.08
N VAL A 120 -24.79 7.21 51.82
CA VAL A 120 -23.73 8.04 51.26
C VAL A 120 -24.32 9.20 50.46
N SER A 121 -23.55 10.28 50.35
CA SER A 121 -23.96 11.46 49.54
C SER A 121 -23.90 11.18 48.07
N LYS A 122 -24.77 11.88 47.29
CA LYS A 122 -24.76 11.81 45.85
C LYS A 122 -23.41 12.23 45.27
N SER A 123 -22.77 13.23 45.87
CA SER A 123 -21.44 13.71 45.40
C SER A 123 -20.39 12.60 45.51
N ASN A 124 -20.36 11.82 46.55
CA ASN A 124 -19.43 10.69 46.71
C ASN A 124 -19.72 9.57 45.71
N TRP A 125 -20.99 9.27 45.49
CA TRP A 125 -21.41 8.30 44.49
C TRP A 125 -21.01 8.71 43.06
N ASP A 126 -21.29 9.96 42.68
CA ASP A 126 -20.92 10.52 41.35
C ASP A 126 -19.40 10.53 41.16
N ALA A 127 -18.62 10.87 42.20
CA ALA A 127 -17.17 10.87 42.16
C ALA A 127 -16.60 9.46 41.90
N MET A 128 -17.11 8.46 42.66
CA MET A 128 -16.66 7.08 42.50
C MET A 128 -17.04 6.51 41.14
N ARG A 129 -18.27 6.78 40.66
CA ARG A 129 -18.72 6.40 39.33
C ARG A 129 -17.80 6.98 38.24
N THR A 130 -17.46 8.25 38.34
CA THR A 130 -16.58 8.93 37.39
C THR A 130 -15.17 8.30 37.37
N ASN A 131 -14.65 7.94 38.56
CA ASN A 131 -13.35 7.27 38.65
C ASN A 131 -13.38 5.87 38.03
N LEU A 132 -14.44 5.11 38.29
CA LEU A 132 -14.64 3.79 37.66
C LEU A 132 -14.75 3.88 36.17
N ASP A 133 -15.50 4.86 35.61
CA ASP A 133 -15.64 5.05 34.17
C ASP A 133 -14.30 5.44 33.51
N LYS A 134 -13.48 6.26 34.19
CA LYS A 134 -12.12 6.58 33.73
C LYS A 134 -11.24 5.34 33.68
N LEU A 135 -11.27 4.51 34.73
CA LEU A 135 -10.46 3.30 34.83
C LEU A 135 -10.88 2.26 33.77
N ARG A 136 -12.18 2.10 33.53
CA ARG A 136 -12.73 1.24 32.47
C ARG A 136 -12.22 1.65 31.08
N ARG A 137 -12.25 2.95 30.79
CA ARG A 137 -11.73 3.47 29.49
C ARG A 137 -10.24 3.24 29.36
N SER A 138 -9.48 3.46 30.45
CA SER A 138 -8.04 3.21 30.45
C SER A 138 -7.74 1.73 30.19
N TYR A 139 -8.47 0.82 30.82
CA TYR A 139 -8.33 -0.61 30.60
C TYR A 139 -8.71 -1.01 29.17
N ALA A 140 -9.82 -0.49 28.64
CA ALA A 140 -10.25 -0.76 27.25
C ALA A 140 -9.18 -0.34 26.24
N ASN A 141 -8.63 0.87 26.37
CA ASN A 141 -7.55 1.36 25.52
C ASN A 141 -6.27 0.49 25.63
N MET A 142 -5.98 0.00 26.84
CA MET A 142 -4.85 -0.90 27.06
C MET A 142 -5.04 -2.23 26.34
N ILE A 143 -6.25 -2.81 26.42
CA ILE A 143 -6.58 -4.07 25.73
C ILE A 143 -6.50 -3.92 24.21
N GLU A 144 -7.00 -2.82 23.65
CA GLU A 144 -6.88 -2.54 22.20
C GLU A 144 -5.41 -2.52 21.73
N ASN A 145 -4.50 -2.05 22.58
CA ASN A 145 -3.07 -2.04 22.29
C ASN A 145 -2.39 -3.40 22.56
N THR A 146 -2.97 -4.24 23.40
CA THR A 146 -2.38 -5.54 23.77
C THR A 146 -2.83 -6.67 22.84
N GLN A 147 -3.99 -6.52 22.21
CA GLN A 147 -4.56 -7.51 21.30
C GLN A 147 -4.94 -6.85 20.00
N LEU A 148 -4.06 -6.95 19.01
CA LEU A 148 -4.35 -6.41 17.70
C LEU A 148 -5.25 -7.37 16.93
N VAL A 149 -6.40 -6.86 16.48
CA VAL A 149 -7.40 -7.60 15.73
C VAL A 149 -7.53 -7.04 14.31
N SER A 150 -7.99 -7.87 13.37
CA SER A 150 -8.28 -7.39 12.02
C SER A 150 -9.56 -6.54 11.99
N PRO A 151 -9.54 -5.31 11.46
CA PRO A 151 -10.74 -4.50 11.28
C PRO A 151 -11.58 -4.91 10.07
N ILE A 152 -11.01 -5.70 9.14
CA ILE A 152 -11.63 -6.13 7.88
C ILE A 152 -11.45 -7.63 7.64
N ASN A 153 -12.22 -8.17 6.68
CA ASN A 153 -11.90 -9.46 6.08
C ASN A 153 -10.87 -9.24 4.97
N GLY A 154 -9.82 -10.04 4.91
CA GLY A 154 -8.78 -9.85 3.90
C GLY A 154 -7.66 -10.86 4.01
N ILE A 155 -6.54 -10.54 3.38
CA ILE A 155 -5.31 -11.35 3.38
C ILE A 155 -4.19 -10.52 3.99
N VAL A 156 -3.33 -11.17 4.78
CA VAL A 156 -2.11 -10.56 5.32
C VAL A 156 -1.10 -10.44 4.19
N THR A 157 -0.73 -9.21 3.81
CA THR A 157 0.21 -8.96 2.70
C THR A 157 1.62 -8.62 3.17
N ALA A 158 1.78 -8.14 4.40
CA ALA A 158 3.11 -7.87 4.96
C ALA A 158 3.15 -8.14 6.47
N ARG A 159 4.31 -8.62 6.93
CA ARG A 159 4.70 -8.79 8.33
C ARG A 159 6.08 -8.15 8.50
N ASN A 160 6.19 -7.12 9.33
CA ASN A 160 7.42 -6.33 9.47
C ASN A 160 8.16 -6.58 10.79
N TYR A 161 7.60 -7.40 11.67
CA TYR A 161 8.19 -7.72 12.99
C TYR A 161 8.08 -9.20 13.28
N ASP A 162 8.92 -9.68 14.17
CA ASP A 162 8.93 -11.05 14.66
C ASP A 162 8.50 -11.17 16.13
N ASN A 163 8.27 -12.41 16.57
CA ASN A 163 7.94 -12.69 17.96
C ASN A 163 9.09 -12.28 18.87
N GLY A 164 8.80 -11.50 19.89
CA GLY A 164 9.79 -10.97 20.83
C GLY A 164 10.33 -9.58 20.50
N ASP A 165 10.04 -9.04 19.31
CA ASP A 165 10.46 -7.71 18.92
C ASP A 165 9.77 -6.61 19.73
N LEU A 166 10.45 -5.49 19.86
CA LEU A 166 9.88 -4.27 20.43
C LEU A 166 9.31 -3.41 19.28
N TYR A 167 8.00 -3.14 19.33
CA TYR A 167 7.40 -2.22 18.39
C TYR A 167 7.87 -0.78 18.67
N GLY A 168 8.51 -0.16 17.70
CA GLY A 168 9.11 1.19 17.82
C GLY A 168 8.35 2.30 17.06
N GLY A 169 7.23 1.99 16.41
CA GLY A 169 6.38 3.00 15.73
C GLY A 169 6.75 3.31 14.27
N ALA A 170 7.83 2.74 13.73
CA ALA A 170 8.29 3.09 12.38
C ALA A 170 7.42 2.48 11.27
N ASN A 171 7.12 1.18 11.39
CA ASN A 171 6.33 0.44 10.40
C ASN A 171 5.14 -0.25 11.09
N PRO A 172 4.03 -0.53 10.39
CA PRO A 172 2.96 -1.35 10.95
C PRO A 172 3.45 -2.76 11.22
N VAL A 173 2.91 -3.42 12.25
CA VAL A 173 3.27 -4.81 12.57
C VAL A 173 2.82 -5.75 11.45
N LEU A 174 1.58 -5.58 11.01
CA LEU A 174 0.99 -6.33 9.90
C LEU A 174 0.27 -5.39 8.94
N VAL A 175 0.15 -5.81 7.69
CA VAL A 175 -0.71 -5.16 6.69
C VAL A 175 -1.75 -6.19 6.24
N VAL A 176 -3.02 -5.80 6.30
CA VAL A 176 -4.15 -6.62 5.83
C VAL A 176 -4.84 -5.89 4.70
N GLU A 177 -5.01 -6.59 3.58
CA GLU A 177 -5.62 -6.04 2.38
C GLU A 177 -6.88 -6.81 2.00
N GLN A 178 -7.90 -6.08 1.59
CA GLN A 178 -9.11 -6.66 1.03
C GLN A 178 -8.91 -6.83 -0.48
N ILE A 179 -8.80 -8.07 -0.94
CA ILE A 179 -8.55 -8.41 -2.35
C ILE A 179 -9.87 -8.73 -3.07
N SER A 180 -10.93 -9.00 -2.33
CA SER A 180 -12.26 -9.26 -2.87
C SER A 180 -13.24 -8.20 -2.38
N PRO A 181 -14.12 -7.70 -3.26
CA PRO A 181 -15.16 -6.73 -2.90
C PRO A 181 -16.22 -7.32 -1.95
#